data_55c9bcc17dbab8825130f7f1e096637f
#
_entry.id   55c9bcc17dbab8825130f7f1e096637f
#
_cell.length_a   1.000
_cell.length_b   1.000
_cell.length_c   1.000
_cell.angle_alpha   90.00
_cell.angle_beta   90.00
_cell.angle_gamma   90.00
#
_symmetry.space_group_name_H-M   'P 1'
#
loop_
_entity.id
_entity.type
_entity.pdbx_description
1 polymer ?
#
loop_
_entity_poly.entity_id
_entity_poly.type
_entity_poly.pdbx_seq_one_letter_code
_entity_poly.pdbx_strand_id
1 'polypeptide(L)'
;METALDDLKKIFNVLLDPAIALTAGVVTNQDGYNWLDSLKDKDGKYILQPDPTKPTSTLLFGKYPVKKVSNRTMQSKTTDGGYKVPIVCGDLKEAITIFDRETLTIDISSSAGKLWETDQTGIKVRERLDIKAIDEEAIVMAEHTIKTTTDVQQTAAQSAAEETKTYTQAEIEKMSRENIIALGTQLGYTMTTTASDEKSAVVADFMAQQTAAQNK
;
A
#
# COMPACT_ATOMS: atom_id res chain seq x y z
N MET A 1 -16.88 6.65 -15.25
CA MET A 1 -17.18 5.79 -14.09
C MET A 1 -17.93 4.51 -14.48
N GLU A 2 -18.90 4.57 -15.39
CA GLU A 2 -19.63 3.37 -15.87
C GLU A 2 -18.69 2.27 -16.42
N THR A 3 -17.70 2.64 -17.21
CA THR A 3 -16.76 1.67 -17.82
C THR A 3 -15.99 0.82 -16.81
N ALA A 4 -15.48 1.40 -15.72
CA ALA A 4 -14.69 0.66 -14.71
C ALA A 4 -15.53 -0.36 -13.93
N LEU A 5 -16.80 -0.04 -13.66
CA LEU A 5 -17.75 -0.95 -13.04
C LEU A 5 -18.16 -2.09 -13.96
N ASP A 6 -18.34 -1.77 -15.24
CA ASP A 6 -18.68 -2.79 -16.24
C ASP A 6 -17.51 -3.72 -16.50
N ASP A 7 -16.28 -3.21 -16.45
CA ASP A 7 -15.06 -4.01 -16.54
C ASP A 7 -14.93 -4.98 -15.34
N LEU A 8 -15.23 -4.52 -14.11
CA LEU A 8 -15.26 -5.38 -12.93
C LEU A 8 -16.35 -6.47 -13.05
N LYS A 9 -17.56 -6.12 -13.50
CA LYS A 9 -18.62 -7.11 -13.74
C LYS A 9 -18.23 -8.11 -14.81
N LYS A 10 -17.52 -7.66 -15.86
CA LYS A 10 -17.04 -8.55 -16.93
C LYS A 10 -16.05 -9.59 -16.41
N ILE A 11 -15.22 -9.25 -15.42
CA ILE A 11 -14.30 -10.21 -14.79
C ILE A 11 -15.10 -11.38 -14.22
N PHE A 12 -16.14 -11.12 -13.43
CA PHE A 12 -16.93 -12.17 -12.78
C PHE A 12 -17.87 -12.92 -13.71
N ASN A 13 -18.35 -12.26 -14.77
CA ASN A 13 -19.39 -12.85 -15.63
C ASN A 13 -18.84 -13.52 -16.89
N VAL A 14 -17.62 -13.14 -17.32
CA VAL A 14 -17.05 -13.57 -18.61
C VAL A 14 -15.67 -14.19 -18.47
N LEU A 15 -14.81 -13.64 -17.60
CA LEU A 15 -13.41 -14.08 -17.51
C LEU A 15 -13.22 -15.23 -16.52
N LEU A 16 -14.00 -15.27 -15.44
CA LEU A 16 -13.96 -16.39 -14.49
C LEU A 16 -14.95 -17.49 -14.90
N ASP A 17 -14.56 -18.73 -14.68
CA ASP A 17 -15.47 -19.86 -14.83
C ASP A 17 -16.68 -19.68 -13.89
N PRO A 18 -17.90 -20.02 -14.32
CA PRO A 18 -19.11 -19.90 -13.51
C PRO A 18 -19.04 -20.62 -12.15
N ALA A 19 -18.34 -21.76 -12.09
CA ALA A 19 -18.17 -22.50 -10.84
C ALA A 19 -17.29 -21.74 -9.86
N ILE A 20 -16.19 -21.13 -10.33
CA ILE A 20 -15.28 -20.31 -9.54
C ILE A 20 -15.93 -18.99 -9.13
N ALA A 21 -16.71 -18.38 -10.01
CA ALA A 21 -17.42 -17.13 -9.75
C ALA A 21 -18.45 -17.24 -8.60
N LEU A 22 -18.88 -18.44 -8.19
CA LEU A 22 -19.77 -18.64 -7.04
C LEU A 22 -19.05 -18.42 -5.70
N THR A 23 -17.79 -18.80 -5.61
CA THR A 23 -16.96 -18.73 -4.39
C THR A 23 -15.94 -17.59 -4.44
N ALA A 24 -15.88 -16.88 -5.57
CA ALA A 24 -14.94 -15.80 -5.81
C ALA A 24 -15.05 -14.66 -4.80
N GLY A 25 -13.90 -14.09 -4.49
CA GLY A 25 -13.76 -12.86 -3.71
C GLY A 25 -12.90 -11.83 -4.43
N VAL A 26 -12.78 -10.67 -3.83
CA VAL A 26 -11.91 -9.58 -4.29
C VAL A 26 -10.85 -9.31 -3.23
N VAL A 27 -9.60 -9.25 -3.66
CA VAL A 27 -8.48 -8.82 -2.81
C VAL A 27 -7.85 -7.60 -3.44
N THR A 28 -7.73 -6.53 -2.67
CA THR A 28 -7.11 -5.28 -3.13
C THR A 28 -6.37 -4.59 -1.99
N ASN A 29 -5.53 -3.63 -2.32
CA ASN A 29 -4.83 -2.83 -1.33
C ASN A 29 -5.73 -1.72 -0.73
N GLN A 30 -5.18 -0.90 0.17
CA GLN A 30 -5.92 0.18 0.83
C GLN A 30 -6.44 1.22 -0.18
N ASP A 31 -5.65 1.54 -1.20
CA ASP A 31 -6.02 2.52 -2.23
C ASP A 31 -7.14 2.00 -3.12
N GLY A 32 -7.04 0.74 -3.54
CA GLY A 32 -8.09 0.09 -4.33
C GLY A 32 -9.38 -0.11 -3.53
N TYR A 33 -9.26 -0.42 -2.23
CA TYR A 33 -10.42 -0.50 -1.36
C TYR A 33 -11.11 0.86 -1.23
N ASN A 34 -10.35 1.94 -1.01
CA ASN A 34 -10.90 3.30 -0.94
C ASN A 34 -11.60 3.70 -2.25
N TRP A 35 -11.01 3.32 -3.39
CA TRP A 35 -11.65 3.53 -4.68
C TRP A 35 -12.97 2.76 -4.80
N LEU A 36 -13.01 1.47 -4.45
CA LEU A 36 -14.23 0.67 -4.47
C LEU A 36 -15.32 1.23 -3.54
N ASP A 37 -14.92 1.71 -2.36
CA ASP A 37 -15.83 2.28 -1.36
C ASP A 37 -16.42 3.63 -1.81
N SER A 38 -15.69 4.37 -2.64
CA SER A 38 -16.17 5.63 -3.21
C SER A 38 -17.13 5.49 -4.39
N LEU A 39 -17.25 4.27 -4.96
CA LEU A 39 -18.09 4.01 -6.11
C LEU A 39 -19.59 4.03 -5.75
N LYS A 40 -20.35 4.78 -6.52
CA LYS A 40 -21.80 4.89 -6.36
C LYS A 40 -22.52 4.47 -7.62
N ASP A 41 -23.71 3.95 -7.46
CA ASP A 41 -24.66 3.69 -8.53
C ASP A 41 -25.30 5.00 -9.02
N LYS A 42 -26.09 4.91 -10.10
CA LYS A 42 -26.86 6.03 -10.66
C LYS A 42 -27.81 6.68 -9.64
N ASP A 43 -28.32 5.90 -8.71
CA ASP A 43 -29.16 6.34 -7.61
C ASP A 43 -28.40 6.91 -6.40
N GLY A 44 -27.06 7.02 -6.50
CA GLY A 44 -26.19 7.54 -5.44
C GLY A 44 -25.90 6.56 -4.31
N LYS A 45 -26.31 5.30 -4.43
CA LYS A 45 -26.02 4.25 -3.43
C LYS A 45 -24.59 3.72 -3.62
N TYR A 46 -23.90 3.48 -2.51
CA TYR A 46 -22.60 2.85 -2.54
C TYR A 46 -22.69 1.40 -3.00
N ILE A 47 -21.77 1.00 -3.88
CA ILE A 47 -21.73 -0.34 -4.46
C ILE A 47 -21.13 -1.35 -3.50
N LEU A 48 -20.17 -0.89 -2.69
CA LEU A 48 -19.60 -1.66 -1.60
C LEU A 48 -20.56 -1.59 -0.40
N GLN A 49 -21.08 -2.74 0.01
CA GLN A 49 -22.06 -2.83 1.10
C GLN A 49 -21.50 -3.65 2.26
N PRO A 50 -21.82 -3.30 3.52
CA PRO A 50 -21.46 -4.13 4.65
C PRO A 50 -22.22 -5.46 4.60
N ASP A 51 -21.54 -6.55 4.94
CA ASP A 51 -22.17 -7.87 5.06
C ASP A 51 -23.06 -7.89 6.30
N PRO A 52 -24.38 -8.10 6.17
CA PRO A 52 -25.30 -8.13 7.30
C PRO A 52 -25.01 -9.29 8.26
N THR A 53 -24.33 -10.35 7.81
CA THR A 53 -23.97 -11.51 8.63
C THR A 53 -22.61 -11.38 9.31
N LYS A 54 -21.73 -10.55 8.75
CA LYS A 54 -20.35 -10.34 9.24
C LYS A 54 -20.00 -8.85 9.21
N PRO A 55 -20.22 -8.11 10.31
CA PRO A 55 -20.03 -6.64 10.34
C PRO A 55 -18.65 -6.14 9.92
N THR A 56 -17.64 -6.99 9.98
CA THR A 56 -16.25 -6.67 9.59
C THR A 56 -15.93 -6.95 8.12
N SER A 57 -16.88 -7.52 7.37
CA SER A 57 -16.74 -7.86 5.97
C SER A 57 -17.59 -6.94 5.10
N THR A 58 -17.10 -6.64 3.91
CA THR A 58 -17.83 -5.87 2.90
C THR A 58 -18.02 -6.70 1.65
N LEU A 59 -19.15 -6.50 0.98
CA LEU A 59 -19.54 -7.21 -0.22
C LEU A 59 -19.58 -6.26 -1.41
N LEU A 60 -18.89 -6.62 -2.47
CA LEU A 60 -18.99 -5.95 -3.77
C LEU A 60 -20.20 -6.53 -4.52
N PHE A 61 -21.06 -5.66 -5.03
CA PHE A 61 -22.33 -6.02 -5.69
C PHE A 61 -23.26 -6.89 -4.82
N GLY A 62 -23.12 -6.82 -3.48
CA GLY A 62 -23.89 -7.64 -2.55
C GLY A 62 -23.57 -9.14 -2.56
N LYS A 63 -22.54 -9.58 -3.32
CA LYS A 63 -22.22 -10.99 -3.52
C LYS A 63 -20.75 -11.33 -3.18
N TYR A 64 -19.81 -10.55 -3.66
CA TYR A 64 -18.40 -10.90 -3.61
C TYR A 64 -17.72 -10.27 -2.38
N PRO A 65 -17.16 -11.06 -1.46
CA PRO A 65 -16.47 -10.53 -0.28
C PRO A 65 -15.19 -9.80 -0.70
N VAL A 66 -14.97 -8.61 -0.15
CA VAL A 66 -13.77 -7.79 -0.41
C VAL A 66 -12.83 -7.87 0.77
N LYS A 67 -11.58 -8.24 0.50
CA LYS A 67 -10.48 -8.26 1.48
C LYS A 67 -9.51 -7.13 1.19
N LYS A 68 -9.30 -6.29 2.20
CA LYS A 68 -8.32 -5.21 2.17
C LYS A 68 -6.98 -5.69 2.70
N VAL A 69 -5.92 -5.48 1.92
CA VAL A 69 -4.52 -5.79 2.25
C VAL A 69 -3.75 -4.48 2.43
N SER A 70 -2.72 -4.51 3.26
CA SER A 70 -1.85 -3.34 3.45
C SER A 70 -1.12 -2.96 2.16
N ASN A 71 -0.97 -1.66 1.90
CA ASN A 71 -0.16 -1.14 0.79
C ASN A 71 1.31 -1.59 0.86
N ARG A 72 1.80 -2.01 2.03
CA ARG A 72 3.14 -2.61 2.19
C ARG A 72 3.27 -3.96 1.50
N THR A 73 2.20 -4.77 1.54
CA THR A 73 2.17 -6.12 0.96
C THR A 73 1.81 -6.08 -0.52
N MET A 74 0.85 -5.22 -0.88
CA MET A 74 0.35 -5.06 -2.24
C MET A 74 0.45 -3.58 -2.64
N GLN A 75 1.56 -3.22 -3.27
CA GLN A 75 1.85 -1.82 -3.60
C GLN A 75 1.10 -1.34 -4.83
N SER A 76 0.65 -0.08 -4.78
CA SER A 76 0.17 0.64 -5.97
C SER A 76 1.35 1.08 -6.82
N LYS A 77 1.24 0.98 -8.16
CA LYS A 77 2.29 1.41 -9.09
C LYS A 77 2.03 2.86 -9.51
N THR A 78 3.00 3.74 -9.32
CA THR A 78 2.92 5.13 -9.79
C THR A 78 2.93 5.20 -11.32
N THR A 79 2.06 6.03 -11.90
CA THR A 79 1.95 6.25 -13.35
C THR A 79 1.80 7.75 -13.60
N ASP A 80 2.14 8.22 -14.81
CA ASP A 80 1.90 9.63 -15.19
C ASP A 80 0.44 10.03 -14.98
N GLY A 81 0.23 10.99 -14.07
CA GLY A 81 -1.10 11.52 -13.73
C GLY A 81 -1.93 10.67 -12.76
N GLY A 82 -1.31 9.69 -12.05
CA GLY A 82 -2.03 8.90 -11.05
C GLY A 82 -1.28 7.67 -10.56
N TYR A 83 -2.03 6.70 -10.08
CA TYR A 83 -1.46 5.42 -9.64
C TYR A 83 -2.39 4.26 -10.01
N LYS A 84 -1.79 3.12 -10.31
CA LYS A 84 -2.49 1.88 -10.62
C LYS A 84 -2.63 1.06 -9.36
N VAL A 85 -3.85 0.67 -9.05
CA VAL A 85 -4.17 -0.19 -7.92
C VAL A 85 -4.37 -1.62 -8.41
N PRO A 86 -3.76 -2.60 -7.76
CA PRO A 86 -3.97 -4.00 -8.08
C PRO A 86 -5.28 -4.49 -7.48
N ILE A 87 -6.03 -5.25 -8.28
CA ILE A 87 -7.29 -5.90 -7.89
C ILE A 87 -7.20 -7.35 -8.31
N VAL A 88 -7.29 -8.26 -7.36
CA VAL A 88 -7.29 -9.70 -7.62
C VAL A 88 -8.70 -10.21 -7.39
N CYS A 89 -9.31 -10.79 -8.42
CA CYS A 89 -10.65 -11.36 -8.41
C CYS A 89 -10.57 -12.86 -8.64
N GLY A 90 -11.30 -13.66 -7.87
CA GLY A 90 -11.37 -15.10 -8.04
C GLY A 90 -11.35 -15.89 -6.74
N ASP A 91 -11.16 -17.19 -6.81
CA ASP A 91 -11.05 -18.06 -5.65
C ASP A 91 -9.59 -18.44 -5.38
N LEU A 92 -9.01 -17.80 -4.37
CA LEU A 92 -7.62 -18.04 -3.96
C LEU A 92 -7.40 -19.45 -3.39
N LYS A 93 -8.44 -20.13 -2.92
CA LYS A 93 -8.31 -21.48 -2.37
C LYS A 93 -8.14 -22.53 -3.47
N GLU A 94 -8.83 -22.33 -4.59
CA GLU A 94 -8.67 -23.18 -5.77
C GLU A 94 -7.36 -22.86 -6.50
N ALA A 95 -6.99 -21.55 -6.56
CA ALA A 95 -5.82 -21.10 -7.28
C ALA A 95 -4.49 -21.52 -6.64
N ILE A 96 -4.40 -21.52 -5.30
CA ILE A 96 -3.13 -21.65 -4.59
C ILE A 96 -3.23 -22.75 -3.53
N THR A 97 -2.29 -23.70 -3.61
CA THR A 97 -2.15 -24.76 -2.60
C THR A 97 -0.83 -24.65 -1.87
N ILE A 98 -0.93 -24.75 -0.55
CA ILE A 98 0.21 -24.84 0.35
C ILE A 98 0.50 -26.31 0.60
N PHE A 99 1.68 -26.79 0.19
CA PHE A 99 2.18 -28.13 0.43
C PHE A 99 3.04 -28.12 1.68
N ASP A 100 2.55 -28.67 2.75
CA ASP A 100 3.32 -28.89 3.98
C ASP A 100 4.00 -30.25 3.89
N ARG A 101 5.32 -30.27 3.66
CA ARG A 101 6.13 -31.48 3.55
C ARG A 101 6.60 -31.97 4.91
N GLU A 102 6.89 -31.07 5.83
CA GLU A 102 7.38 -31.37 7.16
C GLU A 102 6.84 -30.32 8.13
N THR A 103 5.98 -30.75 9.04
CA THR A 103 5.45 -29.89 10.10
C THR A 103 6.56 -29.36 10.98
N LEU A 104 6.29 -28.30 11.70
CA LEU A 104 7.26 -27.66 12.59
C LEU A 104 7.84 -28.69 13.57
N THR A 105 9.15 -28.93 13.47
CA THR A 105 9.91 -29.78 14.39
C THR A 105 10.85 -28.93 15.20
N ILE A 106 10.96 -29.23 16.52
CA ILE A 106 11.85 -28.54 17.45
C ILE A 106 12.80 -29.61 18.05
N ASP A 107 14.08 -29.48 17.73
CA ASP A 107 15.15 -30.33 18.26
C ASP A 107 15.98 -29.51 19.25
N ILE A 108 16.21 -30.06 20.45
CA ILE A 108 17.04 -29.43 21.48
C ILE A 108 18.26 -30.33 21.71
N SER A 109 19.45 -29.75 21.65
CA SER A 109 20.70 -30.47 21.87
C SER A 109 21.74 -29.60 22.58
N SER A 110 22.44 -30.19 23.55
CA SER A 110 23.62 -29.58 24.21
C SER A 110 24.94 -30.14 23.67
N SER A 111 24.88 -31.21 22.84
CA SER A 111 26.07 -31.92 22.36
C SER A 111 26.32 -31.80 20.87
N ALA A 112 25.49 -31.07 20.12
CA ALA A 112 25.64 -30.92 18.67
C ALA A 112 26.74 -29.91 18.32
N GLY A 113 27.70 -30.32 17.50
CA GLY A 113 28.80 -29.47 17.06
C GLY A 113 29.67 -28.97 18.22
N LYS A 114 29.90 -27.67 18.32
CA LYS A 114 30.70 -27.03 19.37
C LYS A 114 29.91 -26.63 20.62
N LEU A 115 28.64 -27.00 20.72
CA LEU A 115 27.79 -26.60 21.86
C LEU A 115 28.29 -27.14 23.21
N TRP A 116 28.84 -28.36 23.20
CA TRP A 116 29.44 -28.95 24.38
C TRP A 116 30.68 -28.19 24.89
N GLU A 117 31.52 -27.72 23.95
CA GLU A 117 32.76 -27.00 24.30
C GLU A 117 32.47 -25.59 24.86
N THR A 118 31.33 -25.01 24.49
CA THR A 118 30.93 -23.64 24.85
C THR A 118 29.87 -23.61 25.97
N ASP A 119 29.50 -24.76 26.53
CA ASP A 119 28.42 -24.91 27.53
C ASP A 119 27.10 -24.26 27.12
N GLN A 120 26.70 -24.51 25.86
CA GLN A 120 25.49 -23.91 25.24
C GLN A 120 24.47 -24.98 24.87
N THR A 121 23.20 -24.63 24.95
CA THR A 121 22.11 -25.45 24.42
C THR A 121 21.61 -24.87 23.12
N GLY A 122 21.65 -25.65 22.06
CA GLY A 122 21.11 -25.26 20.75
C GLY A 122 19.68 -25.71 20.60
N ILE A 123 18.86 -24.82 20.07
CA ILE A 123 17.46 -25.08 19.65
C ILE A 123 17.42 -24.99 18.14
N LYS A 124 17.05 -26.08 17.48
CA LYS A 124 16.85 -26.12 16.02
C LYS A 124 15.38 -26.24 15.73
N VAL A 125 14.86 -25.24 15.05
CA VAL A 125 13.48 -25.22 14.54
C VAL A 125 13.52 -25.44 13.04
N ARG A 126 12.70 -26.37 12.53
CA ARG A 126 12.64 -26.72 11.12
C ARG A 126 11.19 -26.92 10.68
N GLU A 127 10.86 -26.30 9.56
CA GLU A 127 9.61 -26.45 8.84
C GLU A 127 9.92 -26.48 7.33
N ARG A 128 9.20 -27.28 6.58
CA ARG A 128 9.35 -27.38 5.12
C ARG A 128 8.01 -27.28 4.46
N LEU A 129 7.76 -26.14 3.85
CA LEU A 129 6.55 -25.87 3.08
C LEU A 129 6.89 -25.39 1.68
N ASP A 130 5.99 -25.60 0.75
CA ASP A 130 6.05 -25.07 -0.61
C ASP A 130 4.68 -24.50 -0.99
N ILE A 131 4.65 -23.43 -1.78
CA ILE A 131 3.41 -22.78 -2.22
C ILE A 131 3.41 -22.78 -3.74
N LYS A 132 2.37 -23.35 -4.34
CA LYS A 132 2.23 -23.39 -5.80
C LYS A 132 0.85 -22.95 -6.25
N ALA A 133 0.82 -22.25 -7.39
CA ALA A 133 -0.39 -22.05 -8.15
C ALA A 133 -0.73 -23.40 -8.84
N ILE A 134 -1.95 -23.87 -8.64
CA ILE A 134 -2.47 -25.10 -9.23
C ILE A 134 -3.42 -24.79 -10.36
N ASP A 135 -4.30 -23.82 -10.14
CA ASP A 135 -5.26 -23.37 -11.14
C ASP A 135 -5.07 -21.88 -11.39
N GLU A 136 -4.44 -21.53 -12.51
CA GLU A 136 -4.20 -20.15 -12.91
C GLU A 136 -5.48 -19.48 -13.44
N GLU A 137 -6.46 -20.26 -13.89
CA GLU A 137 -7.73 -19.77 -14.40
C GLU A 137 -8.71 -19.40 -13.27
N ALA A 138 -8.41 -19.83 -12.03
CA ALA A 138 -9.23 -19.53 -10.86
C ALA A 138 -9.09 -18.07 -10.36
N ILE A 139 -8.11 -17.32 -10.86
CA ILE A 139 -7.90 -15.91 -10.49
C ILE A 139 -7.67 -15.03 -11.72
N VAL A 140 -8.21 -13.83 -11.67
CA VAL A 140 -7.97 -12.76 -12.63
C VAL A 140 -7.32 -11.58 -11.91
N MET A 141 -6.15 -11.17 -12.38
CA MET A 141 -5.47 -9.99 -11.89
C MET A 141 -5.80 -8.79 -12.79
N ALA A 142 -6.37 -7.76 -12.22
CA ALA A 142 -6.69 -6.52 -12.89
C ALA A 142 -5.94 -5.35 -12.24
N GLU A 143 -5.62 -4.33 -13.02
CA GLU A 143 -5.08 -3.06 -12.54
C GLU A 143 -6.05 -1.94 -12.92
N HIS A 144 -6.45 -1.14 -11.96
CA HIS A 144 -7.24 0.05 -12.21
C HIS A 144 -6.42 1.31 -12.00
N THR A 145 -6.49 2.26 -12.95
CA THR A 145 -5.77 3.54 -12.85
C THR A 145 -6.64 4.59 -12.17
N ILE A 146 -6.21 5.01 -10.99
CA ILE A 146 -6.81 6.14 -10.28
C ILE A 146 -6.04 7.40 -10.69
N LYS A 147 -6.74 8.34 -11.32
CA LYS A 147 -6.16 9.66 -11.64
C LYS A 147 -6.05 10.46 -10.36
N THR A 148 -4.88 11.01 -10.08
CA THR A 148 -4.71 11.94 -8.97
C THR A 148 -5.34 13.28 -9.38
N THR A 149 -6.58 13.51 -8.96
CA THR A 149 -7.09 14.87 -8.87
C THR A 149 -6.44 15.50 -7.65
N THR A 150 -5.95 16.71 -7.73
CA THR A 150 -5.03 17.42 -6.81
C THR A 150 -5.49 17.54 -5.33
N ASP A 151 -6.53 16.83 -4.91
CA ASP A 151 -7.15 16.99 -3.60
C ASP A 151 -6.90 15.84 -2.59
N VAL A 152 -6.03 14.87 -2.89
CA VAL A 152 -5.67 13.80 -1.92
C VAL A 152 -4.15 13.67 -1.79
N GLN A 153 -3.50 14.74 -1.38
CA GLN A 153 -2.11 14.74 -0.92
C GLN A 153 -2.05 14.57 0.59
N GLN A 154 -2.35 13.41 1.15
CA GLN A 154 -1.98 13.20 2.57
C GLN A 154 -1.76 11.76 3.03
N THR A 155 -1.72 10.73 2.19
CA THR A 155 -1.54 9.37 2.73
C THR A 155 -0.44 8.53 2.09
N ALA A 156 0.23 9.00 1.05
CA ALA A 156 1.35 8.28 0.41
C ALA A 156 2.74 8.67 0.95
N ALA A 157 2.84 9.65 1.85
CA ALA A 157 4.11 10.23 2.30
C ALA A 157 4.72 9.61 3.57
N GLN A 158 4.15 8.54 4.13
CA GLN A 158 4.67 7.94 5.37
C GLN A 158 5.39 6.60 5.20
N SER A 159 5.76 6.20 4.00
CA SER A 159 6.47 4.92 3.78
C SER A 159 7.59 4.98 2.74
N ALA A 160 7.99 6.15 2.27
CA ALA A 160 9.24 6.30 1.54
C ALA A 160 10.28 6.89 2.51
N ALA A 161 11.43 6.23 2.61
CA ALA A 161 12.60 6.70 3.34
C ALA A 161 12.81 8.20 3.11
N GLU A 162 13.21 8.91 4.16
CA GLU A 162 13.74 10.27 4.14
C GLU A 162 14.83 10.42 3.06
N GLU A 163 14.43 10.63 1.81
CA GLU A 163 15.27 11.36 0.89
C GLU A 163 15.05 12.84 1.24
N THR A 164 16.04 13.44 1.85
CA THR A 164 16.13 14.88 2.12
C THR A 164 15.95 15.63 0.81
N LYS A 165 14.73 16.08 0.55
CA LYS A 165 14.39 16.82 -0.64
C LYS A 165 15.13 18.16 -0.61
N THR A 166 16.16 18.27 -1.41
CA THR A 166 16.97 19.47 -1.54
C THR A 166 16.23 20.48 -2.40
N TYR A 167 15.92 21.65 -1.86
CA TYR A 167 15.29 22.74 -2.59
C TYR A 167 16.37 23.66 -3.17
N THR A 168 16.19 24.07 -4.43
CA THR A 168 17.06 25.06 -5.05
C THR A 168 16.65 26.47 -4.67
N GLN A 169 17.61 27.42 -4.65
CA GLN A 169 17.32 28.81 -4.33
C GLN A 169 16.20 29.40 -5.22
N ALA A 170 16.19 29.06 -6.52
CA ALA A 170 15.21 29.53 -7.48
C ALA A 170 13.77 29.00 -7.19
N GLU A 171 13.63 27.83 -6.56
CA GLU A 171 12.34 27.29 -6.14
C GLU A 171 11.83 28.00 -4.90
N ILE A 172 12.71 28.25 -3.92
CA ILE A 172 12.37 28.96 -2.68
C ILE A 172 12.02 30.41 -2.96
N GLU A 173 12.70 31.09 -3.88
CA GLU A 173 12.40 32.47 -4.27
C GLU A 173 11.01 32.64 -4.91
N LYS A 174 10.42 31.59 -5.47
CA LYS A 174 9.06 31.62 -6.00
C LYS A 174 7.97 31.54 -4.93
N MET A 175 8.31 31.09 -3.72
CA MET A 175 7.37 30.93 -2.62
C MET A 175 7.14 32.24 -1.85
N SER A 176 6.01 32.35 -1.15
CA SER A 176 5.79 33.46 -0.21
C SER A 176 6.64 33.27 1.05
N ARG A 177 6.95 34.35 1.75
CA ARG A 177 7.75 34.33 3.01
C ARG A 177 7.15 33.38 4.06
N GLU A 178 5.86 33.45 4.25
CA GLU A 178 5.11 32.59 5.18
C GLU A 178 5.26 31.10 4.82
N ASN A 179 5.19 30.77 3.54
CA ASN A 179 5.33 29.40 3.05
C ASN A 179 6.76 28.88 3.20
N ILE A 180 7.78 29.73 3.06
CA ILE A 180 9.19 29.34 3.27
C ILE A 180 9.43 29.00 4.74
N ILE A 181 8.91 29.80 5.65
CA ILE A 181 9.04 29.56 7.10
C ILE A 181 8.26 28.30 7.50
N ALA A 182 7.05 28.12 7.00
CA ALA A 182 6.25 26.93 7.26
C ALA A 182 6.96 25.67 6.77
N LEU A 183 7.53 25.72 5.56
CA LEU A 183 8.31 24.63 4.99
C LEU A 183 9.57 24.32 5.82
N GLY A 184 10.31 25.33 6.25
CA GLY A 184 11.48 25.17 7.12
C GLY A 184 11.13 24.51 8.45
N THR A 185 10.03 24.94 9.07
CA THR A 185 9.53 24.35 10.32
C THR A 185 9.10 22.89 10.11
N GLN A 186 8.46 22.58 8.98
CA GLN A 186 8.03 21.22 8.61
C GLN A 186 9.22 20.28 8.38
N LEU A 187 10.32 20.79 7.84
CA LEU A 187 11.57 20.05 7.64
C LEU A 187 12.44 19.97 8.91
N GLY A 188 11.97 20.54 10.03
CA GLY A 188 12.69 20.53 11.30
C GLY A 188 13.83 21.57 11.38
N TYR A 189 13.85 22.56 10.49
CA TYR A 189 14.84 23.62 10.50
C TYR A 189 14.50 24.68 11.56
N THR A 190 15.49 25.16 12.28
CA THR A 190 15.31 26.23 13.27
C THR A 190 15.46 27.58 12.58
N MET A 191 14.38 28.07 11.96
CA MET A 191 14.36 29.35 11.28
C MET A 191 14.55 30.51 12.30
N THR A 192 15.49 31.39 12.03
CA THR A 192 15.76 32.59 12.85
C THR A 192 15.04 33.84 12.34
N THR A 193 14.57 33.79 11.08
CA THR A 193 13.82 34.86 10.41
C THR A 193 12.31 34.67 10.57
N THR A 194 11.59 35.81 10.54
CA THR A 194 10.12 35.88 10.66
C THR A 194 9.48 36.35 9.35
N ALA A 195 8.16 36.21 9.24
CA ALA A 195 7.42 36.70 8.08
C ALA A 195 7.47 38.23 7.87
N SER A 196 7.96 38.97 8.87
CA SER A 196 8.15 40.42 8.81
C SER A 196 9.48 40.81 8.14
N ASP A 197 10.45 39.90 8.08
CA ASP A 197 11.76 40.16 7.51
C ASP A 197 11.75 40.21 5.98
N GLU A 198 12.81 40.76 5.38
CA GLU A 198 12.92 40.78 3.93
C GLU A 198 12.98 39.37 3.36
N LYS A 199 12.34 39.17 2.20
CA LYS A 199 12.27 37.84 1.55
C LYS A 199 13.66 37.26 1.28
N SER A 200 14.63 38.08 0.92
CA SER A 200 16.03 37.70 0.70
C SER A 200 16.66 37.09 1.95
N ALA A 201 16.38 37.66 3.12
CA ALA A 201 16.87 37.18 4.41
C ALA A 201 16.24 35.82 4.78
N VAL A 202 14.94 35.66 4.56
CA VAL A 202 14.23 34.41 4.83
C VAL A 202 14.72 33.26 3.90
N VAL A 203 14.98 33.56 2.63
CA VAL A 203 15.57 32.61 1.67
C VAL A 203 16.98 32.21 2.10
N ALA A 204 17.82 33.18 2.49
CA ALA A 204 19.18 32.89 2.92
C ALA A 204 19.24 32.05 4.19
N ASP A 205 18.37 32.30 5.16
CA ASP A 205 18.26 31.53 6.41
C ASP A 205 17.84 30.08 6.10
N PHE A 206 16.82 29.87 5.25
CA PHE A 206 16.39 28.55 4.83
C PHE A 206 17.52 27.77 4.16
N MET A 207 18.26 28.39 3.23
CA MET A 207 19.36 27.75 2.53
C MET A 207 20.52 27.38 3.43
N ALA A 208 20.83 28.25 4.42
CA ALA A 208 21.83 27.96 5.43
C ALA A 208 21.45 26.76 6.31
N GLN A 209 20.20 26.68 6.75
CA GLN A 209 19.70 25.57 7.55
C GLN A 209 19.69 24.25 6.74
N GLN A 210 19.30 24.30 5.47
CA GLN A 210 19.36 23.14 4.58
C GLN A 210 20.80 22.63 4.42
N THR A 211 21.77 23.50 4.21
CA THR A 211 23.19 23.13 4.10
C THR A 211 23.74 22.57 5.41
N ALA A 212 23.33 23.10 6.54
CA ALA A 212 23.74 22.63 7.86
C ALA A 212 23.14 21.21 8.16
N ALA A 213 21.95 20.93 7.66
CA ALA A 213 21.30 19.63 7.81
C ALA A 213 21.95 18.54 6.95
N GLN A 214 22.53 18.91 5.80
CA GLN A 214 23.24 17.98 4.90
C GLN A 214 24.64 17.60 5.39
N ASN A 215 25.23 18.40 6.26
CA ASN A 215 26.59 18.18 6.80
C ASN A 215 26.60 17.45 8.16
N LYS A 216 25.45 16.94 8.61
CA LYS A 216 25.32 16.12 9.82
C LYS A 216 25.12 14.66 9.46
#